data_644f9ea7c347afa7610bb4706f1b8a99
#
_entry.id   644f9ea7c347afa7610bb4706f1b8a99
#
_cell.length_a   1.000
_cell.length_b   1.000
_cell.length_c   1.000
_cell.angle_alpha   90.00
_cell.angle_beta   90.00
_cell.angle_gamma   90.00
#
_symmetry.space_group_name_H-M   'P 1'
#
loop_
_entity.id
_entity.type
_entity.pdbx_description
1 polymer ?
#
loop_
_entity_poly.entity_id
_entity_poly.type
_entity_poly.pdbx_seq_one_letter_code
_entity_poly.pdbx_strand_id
1 'polypeptide(L)'
;MLKGKTVLLGVTGGIAAYKAAALASALVKQHAAVEVVMTENATQFVTPLTFEQLTGRRTMVNTFDRNFSHQVEHIALAERTDLVIVAPATANVCAKLAHGLADDMLTTTILACRCPRLIAPAMNTNMYENPVTQDNLALLRRYGWEVIEPASGRLACGAVGKGKLPEPEEILQYILRQLAFPHDLAGKKVLVTAGPTQEAIDPVRYLTNHSTGKMGYAIARMAMLRGADVTLVSGPTTIAPPPFVTVVPVVSAQDMFEAVAANAPKSDFIFKAAAVADYTPANYSDNKVKKSEGDMSIPLKRTQDILKYLGENRVPGQVICGFSMETQNMVGNSREKLVKKNVDMICANNLKQSGAGFGVDTNVITIITRNEITELPLQSKESAANAILDAALRLTP
;
A
#
# COMPACT_ATOMS: atom_id res chain seq x y z
N MET A 1 -3.04 -4.15 -12.07
CA MET A 1 -3.57 -2.89 -11.52
C MET A 1 -3.44 -1.71 -12.50
N LEU A 2 -2.49 -1.71 -13.45
CA LEU A 2 -2.20 -0.59 -14.35
C LEU A 2 -2.69 -0.78 -15.79
N LYS A 3 -3.73 -1.59 -16.02
CA LYS A 3 -4.31 -1.80 -17.36
C LYS A 3 -4.82 -0.49 -17.94
N GLY A 4 -4.38 -0.15 -19.17
CA GLY A 4 -4.74 1.09 -19.86
C GLY A 4 -3.95 2.33 -19.42
N LYS A 5 -2.94 2.15 -18.52
CA LYS A 5 -2.03 3.21 -18.10
C LYS A 5 -0.70 3.13 -18.83
N THR A 6 -0.15 4.28 -19.17
CA THR A 6 1.18 4.42 -19.81
C THR A 6 2.16 5.02 -18.82
N VAL A 7 3.26 4.32 -18.56
CA VAL A 7 4.36 4.77 -17.69
C VAL A 7 5.58 5.06 -18.56
N LEU A 8 6.09 6.29 -18.51
CA LEU A 8 7.37 6.66 -19.11
C LEU A 8 8.48 6.40 -18.11
N LEU A 9 9.34 5.43 -18.42
CA LEU A 9 10.51 5.06 -17.63
C LEU A 9 11.76 5.73 -18.23
N GLY A 10 12.26 6.73 -17.53
CA GLY A 10 13.54 7.37 -17.83
C GLY A 10 14.71 6.61 -17.19
N VAL A 11 15.65 6.15 -18.00
CA VAL A 11 16.84 5.42 -17.51
C VAL A 11 18.09 6.25 -17.76
N THR A 12 18.87 6.52 -16.71
CA THR A 12 20.05 7.38 -16.78
C THR A 12 21.34 6.60 -16.50
N GLY A 13 22.51 7.19 -16.91
CA GLY A 13 23.80 6.53 -16.94
C GLY A 13 24.42 6.31 -15.56
N GLY A 14 24.14 5.21 -14.94
CA GLY A 14 24.74 4.75 -13.69
C GLY A 14 24.65 3.23 -13.55
N ILE A 15 25.49 2.64 -12.70
CA ILE A 15 25.54 1.18 -12.54
C ILE A 15 24.17 0.60 -12.15
N ALA A 16 23.33 1.35 -11.44
CA ALA A 16 21.98 0.90 -11.05
C ALA A 16 20.99 0.79 -12.24
N ALA A 17 21.36 1.16 -13.46
CA ALA A 17 20.54 1.02 -14.66
C ALA A 17 20.06 -0.42 -14.92
N TYR A 18 20.83 -1.44 -14.48
CA TYR A 18 20.40 -2.85 -14.60
C TYR A 18 19.11 -3.14 -13.84
N LYS A 19 18.84 -2.42 -12.72
CA LYS A 19 17.61 -2.57 -11.94
C LYS A 19 16.38 -2.02 -12.66
N ALA A 20 16.56 -1.05 -13.56
CA ALA A 20 15.47 -0.51 -14.37
C ALA A 20 14.82 -1.59 -15.26
N ALA A 21 15.57 -2.59 -15.69
CA ALA A 21 15.02 -3.72 -16.44
C ALA A 21 14.03 -4.55 -15.59
N ALA A 22 14.35 -4.78 -14.32
CA ALA A 22 13.44 -5.46 -13.39
C ALA A 22 12.18 -4.61 -13.12
N LEU A 23 12.33 -3.29 -12.98
CA LEU A 23 11.19 -2.37 -12.85
C LEU A 23 10.29 -2.37 -14.09
N ALA A 24 10.87 -2.32 -15.29
CA ALA A 24 10.11 -2.42 -16.54
C ALA A 24 9.32 -3.72 -16.62
N SER A 25 9.94 -4.85 -16.29
CA SER A 25 9.27 -6.15 -16.23
C SER A 25 8.13 -6.17 -15.18
N ALA A 26 8.35 -5.58 -14.01
CA ALA A 26 7.33 -5.49 -12.97
C ALA A 26 6.13 -4.64 -13.41
N LEU A 27 6.35 -3.53 -14.11
CA LEU A 27 5.28 -2.68 -14.67
C LEU A 27 4.48 -3.40 -15.76
N VAL A 28 5.15 -4.14 -16.65
CA VAL A 28 4.48 -4.95 -17.68
C VAL A 28 3.61 -6.04 -17.04
N LYS A 29 4.07 -6.70 -15.96
CA LYS A 29 3.26 -7.65 -15.18
C LYS A 29 2.04 -7.00 -14.53
N GLN A 30 2.08 -5.69 -14.25
CA GLN A 30 0.90 -4.92 -13.82
C GLN A 30 0.01 -4.48 -14.99
N HIS A 31 0.29 -4.90 -16.22
CA HIS A 31 -0.40 -4.55 -17.45
C HIS A 31 -0.28 -3.07 -17.86
N ALA A 32 0.77 -2.37 -17.43
CA ALA A 32 1.11 -1.05 -17.92
C ALA A 32 1.69 -1.10 -19.34
N ALA A 33 1.39 -0.07 -20.14
CA ALA A 33 2.19 0.26 -21.30
C ALA A 33 3.45 0.99 -20.82
N VAL A 34 4.64 0.42 -21.06
CA VAL A 34 5.90 0.99 -20.58
C VAL A 34 6.66 1.58 -21.76
N GLU A 35 6.79 2.91 -21.79
CA GLU A 35 7.62 3.65 -22.74
C GLU A 35 8.98 3.93 -22.10
N VAL A 36 10.06 3.51 -22.75
CA VAL A 36 11.40 3.67 -22.17
C VAL A 36 12.19 4.70 -22.96
N VAL A 37 12.72 5.67 -22.22
CA VAL A 37 13.65 6.67 -22.78
C VAL A 37 14.96 6.61 -22.00
N MET A 38 16.05 6.38 -22.70
CA MET A 38 17.39 6.27 -22.13
C MET A 38 18.23 7.49 -22.47
N THR A 39 19.04 7.95 -21.53
CA THR A 39 20.14 8.85 -21.88
C THR A 39 21.21 8.07 -22.61
N GLU A 40 22.02 8.75 -23.46
CA GLU A 40 23.16 8.12 -24.17
C GLU A 40 24.09 7.39 -23.20
N ASN A 41 24.40 8.00 -22.04
CA ASN A 41 25.22 7.37 -21.02
C ASN A 41 24.60 6.11 -20.43
N ALA A 42 23.27 5.97 -20.40
CA ALA A 42 22.61 4.77 -19.91
C ALA A 42 22.86 3.56 -20.82
N THR A 43 23.03 3.79 -22.12
CA THR A 43 23.27 2.71 -23.09
C THR A 43 24.63 2.01 -22.88
N GLN A 44 25.56 2.65 -22.16
CA GLN A 44 26.85 2.06 -21.78
C GLN A 44 26.70 1.00 -20.65
N PHE A 45 25.60 0.99 -19.93
CA PHE A 45 25.33 0.05 -18.82
C PHE A 45 24.32 -1.04 -19.21
N VAL A 46 23.29 -0.67 -19.97
CA VAL A 46 22.23 -1.59 -20.45
C VAL A 46 21.85 -1.18 -21.85
N THR A 47 21.71 -2.13 -22.75
CA THR A 47 21.34 -1.82 -24.14
C THR A 47 19.85 -1.52 -24.29
N PRO A 48 19.44 -0.67 -25.26
CA PRO A 48 18.03 -0.44 -25.60
C PRO A 48 17.26 -1.74 -25.88
N LEU A 49 17.90 -2.71 -26.53
CA LEU A 49 17.33 -4.01 -26.87
C LEU A 49 16.78 -4.76 -25.63
N THR A 50 17.43 -4.61 -24.45
CA THR A 50 16.94 -5.22 -23.20
C THR A 50 15.53 -4.74 -22.87
N PHE A 51 15.29 -3.44 -22.96
CA PHE A 51 13.97 -2.87 -22.66
C PHE A 51 12.96 -3.17 -23.77
N GLU A 52 13.36 -3.17 -25.03
CA GLU A 52 12.49 -3.53 -26.16
C GLU A 52 11.94 -4.95 -26.04
N GLN A 53 12.79 -5.90 -25.62
CA GLN A 53 12.37 -7.28 -25.39
C GLN A 53 11.44 -7.42 -24.17
N LEU A 54 11.62 -6.60 -23.14
CA LEU A 54 10.77 -6.66 -21.94
C LEU A 54 9.42 -5.98 -22.14
N THR A 55 9.38 -4.88 -22.89
CA THR A 55 8.17 -4.03 -23.01
C THR A 55 7.39 -4.29 -24.30
N GLY A 56 8.00 -4.92 -25.30
CA GLY A 56 7.46 -5.04 -26.65
C GLY A 56 7.39 -3.70 -27.39
N ARG A 57 8.08 -2.67 -26.92
CA ARG A 57 8.07 -1.30 -27.45
C ARG A 57 9.48 -0.82 -27.73
N ARG A 58 9.61 0.09 -28.70
CA ARG A 58 10.89 0.70 -29.03
C ARG A 58 11.40 1.54 -27.87
N THR A 59 12.69 1.43 -27.56
CA THR A 59 13.38 2.28 -26.60
C THR A 59 13.99 3.48 -27.29
N MET A 60 13.72 4.67 -26.78
CA MET A 60 14.20 5.91 -27.40
C MET A 60 15.46 6.41 -26.73
N VAL A 61 16.42 6.87 -27.53
CA VAL A 61 17.69 7.42 -27.06
C VAL A 61 17.96 8.78 -27.68
N ASN A 62 17.83 8.90 -28.98
CA ASN A 62 18.15 10.09 -29.74
C ASN A 62 16.91 10.92 -30.08
N THR A 63 16.98 12.23 -29.87
CA THR A 63 15.95 13.19 -30.24
C THR A 63 15.74 13.29 -31.76
N PHE A 64 16.81 13.06 -32.55
CA PHE A 64 16.84 13.22 -34.01
C PHE A 64 16.90 11.88 -34.75
N ASP A 65 16.38 10.81 -34.18
CA ASP A 65 16.25 9.54 -34.87
C ASP A 65 15.27 9.67 -36.04
N ARG A 66 15.71 9.29 -37.27
CA ARG A 66 14.94 9.44 -38.50
C ARG A 66 13.90 8.32 -38.75
N ASN A 67 13.90 7.30 -37.91
CA ASN A 67 13.00 6.13 -38.07
C ASN A 67 11.69 6.30 -37.30
N PHE A 68 11.08 7.50 -37.30
CA PHE A 68 9.82 7.77 -36.60
C PHE A 68 8.68 8.10 -37.59
N SER A 69 7.44 7.89 -37.16
CA SER A 69 6.24 8.36 -37.84
C SER A 69 6.18 9.89 -37.80
N HIS A 70 5.57 10.54 -38.79
CA HIS A 70 5.52 11.98 -39.04
C HIS A 70 5.09 12.91 -37.88
N GLN A 71 5.06 12.42 -36.62
CA GLN A 71 4.78 13.20 -35.40
C GLN A 71 6.07 13.49 -34.65
N VAL A 72 6.09 14.62 -33.95
CA VAL A 72 7.21 14.99 -33.06
C VAL A 72 7.21 14.04 -31.87
N GLU A 73 8.14 13.08 -31.87
CA GLU A 73 8.15 11.91 -31.00
C GLU A 73 8.04 12.26 -29.49
N HIS A 74 8.83 13.23 -29.00
CA HIS A 74 8.81 13.63 -27.60
C HIS A 74 7.47 14.25 -27.17
N ILE A 75 6.75 14.91 -28.08
CA ILE A 75 5.40 15.45 -27.80
C ILE A 75 4.38 14.30 -27.74
N ALA A 76 4.41 13.39 -28.74
CA ALA A 76 3.53 12.24 -28.76
C ALA A 76 3.69 11.32 -27.53
N LEU A 77 4.95 11.18 -27.04
CA LEU A 77 5.24 10.47 -25.78
C LEU A 77 4.65 11.19 -24.58
N ALA A 78 4.87 12.51 -24.49
CA ALA A 78 4.40 13.32 -23.38
C ALA A 78 2.87 13.30 -23.26
N GLU A 79 2.16 13.36 -24.39
CA GLU A 79 0.68 13.37 -24.44
C GLU A 79 0.06 12.03 -23.99
N ARG A 80 0.69 10.89 -24.32
CA ARG A 80 0.15 9.57 -23.95
C ARG A 80 0.61 9.06 -22.58
N THR A 81 1.51 9.79 -21.90
CA THR A 81 2.09 9.38 -20.61
C THR A 81 1.17 9.74 -19.45
N ASP A 82 0.79 8.75 -18.65
CA ASP A 82 0.02 8.94 -17.41
C ASP A 82 0.93 9.21 -16.19
N LEU A 83 2.20 8.77 -16.22
CA LEU A 83 3.17 8.99 -15.16
C LEU A 83 4.60 8.88 -15.69
N VAL A 84 5.46 9.78 -15.23
CA VAL A 84 6.91 9.71 -15.46
C VAL A 84 7.61 9.14 -14.22
N ILE A 85 8.50 8.19 -14.42
CA ILE A 85 9.48 7.74 -13.43
C ILE A 85 10.89 7.78 -13.99
N VAL A 86 11.80 8.49 -13.34
CA VAL A 86 13.22 8.47 -13.69
C VAL A 86 13.96 7.59 -12.68
N ALA A 87 14.36 6.39 -13.11
CA ALA A 87 14.98 5.39 -12.26
C ALA A 87 15.99 4.51 -13.04
N PRO A 88 17.28 4.56 -12.70
CA PRO A 88 17.93 5.45 -11.75
C PRO A 88 18.01 6.89 -12.26
N ALA A 89 18.04 7.88 -11.34
CA ALA A 89 18.34 9.26 -11.68
C ALA A 89 19.75 9.65 -11.18
N THR A 90 20.64 10.01 -12.11
CA THR A 90 21.96 10.54 -11.77
C THR A 90 21.87 11.98 -11.28
N ALA A 91 22.87 12.45 -10.53
CA ALA A 91 22.96 13.86 -10.11
C ALA A 91 22.86 14.84 -11.28
N ASN A 92 23.46 14.50 -12.43
CA ASN A 92 23.38 15.31 -13.64
C ASN A 92 21.93 15.47 -14.12
N VAL A 93 21.19 14.37 -14.23
CA VAL A 93 19.79 14.41 -14.68
C VAL A 93 18.90 15.09 -13.65
N CYS A 94 19.12 14.89 -12.34
CA CYS A 94 18.42 15.65 -11.28
C CYS A 94 18.63 17.17 -11.47
N ALA A 95 19.85 17.62 -11.73
CA ALA A 95 20.16 19.02 -11.98
C ALA A 95 19.49 19.53 -13.26
N LYS A 96 19.57 18.80 -14.38
CA LYS A 96 18.91 19.16 -15.63
C LYS A 96 17.41 19.37 -15.46
N LEU A 97 16.73 18.40 -14.85
CA LEU A 97 15.29 18.45 -14.61
C LEU A 97 14.90 19.58 -13.65
N ALA A 98 15.73 19.85 -12.63
CA ALA A 98 15.48 20.95 -11.67
C ALA A 98 15.57 22.35 -12.35
N HIS A 99 16.42 22.48 -13.36
CA HIS A 99 16.68 23.76 -14.05
C HIS A 99 16.05 23.85 -15.45
N GLY A 100 15.28 22.85 -15.88
CA GLY A 100 14.58 22.86 -17.17
C GLY A 100 15.52 22.72 -18.37
N LEU A 101 16.71 22.11 -18.21
CA LEU A 101 17.61 21.81 -19.31
C LEU A 101 17.07 20.63 -20.12
N ALA A 102 16.81 20.86 -21.41
CA ALA A 102 16.18 19.91 -22.32
C ALA A 102 17.09 19.67 -23.54
N ASP A 103 18.26 19.09 -23.31
CA ASP A 103 19.32 18.91 -24.30
C ASP A 103 19.44 17.45 -24.79
N ASP A 104 18.56 16.56 -24.31
CA ASP A 104 18.46 15.17 -24.74
C ASP A 104 16.99 14.71 -24.85
N MET A 105 16.74 13.53 -25.42
CA MET A 105 15.39 13.00 -25.63
C MET A 105 14.61 12.85 -24.33
N LEU A 106 15.26 12.41 -23.25
CA LEU A 106 14.62 12.20 -21.95
C LEU A 106 14.14 13.52 -21.34
N THR A 107 15.04 14.48 -21.22
CA THR A 107 14.76 15.76 -20.58
C THR A 107 13.79 16.61 -21.39
N THR A 108 13.85 16.55 -22.73
CA THR A 108 12.91 17.21 -23.63
C THR A 108 11.50 16.62 -23.48
N THR A 109 11.37 15.30 -23.48
CA THR A 109 10.07 14.63 -23.31
C THR A 109 9.46 14.97 -21.95
N ILE A 110 10.25 14.88 -20.88
CA ILE A 110 9.77 15.14 -19.53
C ILE A 110 9.32 16.60 -19.36
N LEU A 111 10.00 17.55 -19.95
CA LEU A 111 9.62 18.98 -19.88
C LEU A 111 8.23 19.21 -20.51
N ALA A 112 7.83 18.44 -21.51
CA ALA A 112 6.52 18.49 -22.14
C ALA A 112 5.41 17.73 -21.35
N CYS A 113 5.77 16.84 -20.42
CA CYS A 113 4.80 16.04 -19.65
C CYS A 113 4.04 16.88 -18.61
N ARG A 114 2.71 16.65 -18.51
CA ARG A 114 1.83 17.26 -17.50
C ARG A 114 1.36 16.31 -16.40
N CYS A 115 1.70 15.04 -16.53
CA CYS A 115 1.33 13.98 -15.59
C CYS A 115 2.18 14.00 -14.29
N PRO A 116 1.82 13.22 -13.26
CA PRO A 116 2.65 13.00 -12.08
C PRO A 116 4.06 12.55 -12.43
N ARG A 117 5.04 13.03 -11.67
CA ARG A 117 6.47 12.80 -11.94
C ARG A 117 7.17 12.28 -10.69
N LEU A 118 7.80 11.12 -10.81
CA LEU A 118 8.59 10.46 -9.78
C LEU A 118 10.06 10.45 -10.19
N ILE A 119 10.96 10.57 -9.23
CA ILE A 119 12.39 10.48 -9.46
C ILE A 119 13.04 9.67 -8.35
N ALA A 120 13.87 8.68 -8.75
CA ALA A 120 14.62 7.82 -7.83
C ALA A 120 16.12 8.08 -7.98
N PRO A 121 16.71 8.99 -7.20
CA PRO A 121 18.13 9.30 -7.25
C PRO A 121 18.98 8.06 -6.91
N ALA A 122 20.08 7.87 -7.69
CA ALA A 122 21.05 6.83 -7.40
C ALA A 122 22.45 7.32 -7.77
N MET A 123 23.32 7.44 -6.76
CA MET A 123 24.66 7.97 -6.91
C MET A 123 25.54 7.62 -5.71
N ASN A 124 26.81 7.94 -5.75
CA ASN A 124 27.70 7.86 -4.58
C ASN A 124 27.17 8.72 -3.42
N THR A 125 27.41 8.30 -2.19
CA THR A 125 26.93 8.99 -0.98
C THR A 125 27.37 10.46 -0.93
N ASN A 126 28.62 10.76 -1.21
CA ASN A 126 29.12 12.15 -1.18
C ASN A 126 28.46 13.02 -2.27
N MET A 127 28.12 12.43 -3.42
CA MET A 127 27.35 13.13 -4.46
C MET A 127 25.90 13.36 -4.01
N TYR A 128 25.30 12.40 -3.34
CA TYR A 128 23.94 12.53 -2.83
C TYR A 128 23.85 13.58 -1.71
N GLU A 129 24.79 13.55 -0.78
CA GLU A 129 24.83 14.49 0.36
C GLU A 129 25.39 15.88 -0.03
N ASN A 130 25.91 16.04 -1.24
CA ASN A 130 26.40 17.32 -1.70
C ASN A 130 25.28 18.39 -1.68
N PRO A 131 25.51 19.57 -1.07
CA PRO A 131 24.51 20.62 -0.98
C PRO A 131 23.83 20.97 -2.32
N VAL A 132 24.58 21.03 -3.40
CA VAL A 132 24.04 21.30 -4.73
C VAL A 132 23.05 20.22 -5.19
N THR A 133 23.33 18.96 -4.89
CA THR A 133 22.40 17.86 -5.18
C THR A 133 21.14 17.96 -4.34
N GLN A 134 21.29 18.25 -3.05
CA GLN A 134 20.14 18.40 -2.14
C GLN A 134 19.27 19.62 -2.53
N ASP A 135 19.87 20.72 -2.93
CA ASP A 135 19.15 21.90 -3.44
C ASP A 135 18.36 21.56 -4.72
N ASN A 136 18.95 20.81 -5.65
CA ASN A 136 18.28 20.36 -6.86
C ASN A 136 17.09 19.43 -6.54
N LEU A 137 17.23 18.52 -5.58
CA LEU A 137 16.15 17.64 -5.15
C LEU A 137 15.03 18.42 -4.43
N ALA A 138 15.39 19.41 -3.61
CA ALA A 138 14.42 20.31 -2.98
C ALA A 138 13.66 21.14 -4.04
N LEU A 139 14.35 21.63 -5.07
CA LEU A 139 13.74 22.35 -6.18
C LEU A 139 12.79 21.47 -6.99
N LEU A 140 13.14 20.22 -7.25
CA LEU A 140 12.27 19.24 -7.89
C LEU A 140 11.00 19.01 -7.05
N ARG A 141 11.11 18.84 -5.73
CA ARG A 141 9.94 18.72 -4.83
C ARG A 141 9.05 19.94 -4.91
N ARG A 142 9.62 21.15 -4.94
CA ARG A 142 8.87 22.41 -5.11
C ARG A 142 8.12 22.47 -6.43
N TYR A 143 8.62 21.83 -7.48
CA TYR A 143 7.96 21.72 -8.79
C TYR A 143 7.00 20.53 -8.89
N GLY A 144 6.67 19.88 -7.76
CA GLY A 144 5.68 18.81 -7.71
C GLY A 144 6.22 17.43 -8.10
N TRP A 145 7.55 17.24 -8.10
CA TRP A 145 8.13 15.91 -8.21
C TRP A 145 8.08 15.18 -6.88
N GLU A 146 7.73 13.91 -6.92
CA GLU A 146 7.93 13.03 -5.78
C GLU A 146 9.32 12.40 -5.88
N VAL A 147 10.17 12.71 -4.90
CA VAL A 147 11.52 12.15 -4.81
C VAL A 147 11.46 10.90 -3.95
N ILE A 148 11.75 9.75 -4.58
CA ILE A 148 11.89 8.47 -3.88
C ILE A 148 13.26 8.45 -3.22
N GLU A 149 13.29 8.42 -1.90
CA GLU A 149 14.54 8.48 -1.14
C GLU A 149 15.43 7.27 -1.46
N PRO A 150 16.73 7.47 -1.72
CA PRO A 150 17.63 6.35 -1.94
C PRO A 150 17.80 5.52 -0.68
N ALA A 151 17.92 4.21 -0.87
CA ALA A 151 18.19 3.28 0.20
C ALA A 151 19.60 3.47 0.76
N SER A 152 19.78 3.12 2.03
CA SER A 152 21.10 3.04 2.67
C SER A 152 21.69 1.64 2.48
N GLY A 153 23.00 1.56 2.33
CA GLY A 153 23.70 0.28 2.22
C GLY A 153 25.06 0.40 1.56
N ARG A 154 25.66 -0.75 1.25
CA ARG A 154 26.93 -0.80 0.52
C ARG A 154 26.70 -0.46 -0.95
N LEU A 155 27.41 0.54 -1.42
CA LEU A 155 27.41 0.99 -2.81
C LEU A 155 28.44 0.20 -3.65
N ALA A 156 28.31 0.27 -4.98
CA ALA A 156 29.24 -0.39 -5.91
C ALA A 156 30.70 0.08 -5.75
N CYS A 157 30.93 1.31 -5.30
CA CYS A 157 32.26 1.85 -4.99
C CYS A 157 32.81 1.40 -3.63
N GLY A 158 32.09 0.56 -2.87
CA GLY A 158 32.50 0.08 -1.56
C GLY A 158 32.10 0.97 -0.38
N ALA A 159 31.67 2.22 -0.60
CA ALA A 159 31.16 3.11 0.42
C ALA A 159 29.86 2.59 1.03
N VAL A 160 29.62 2.90 2.30
CA VAL A 160 28.36 2.59 3.00
C VAL A 160 27.67 3.90 3.34
N GLY A 161 26.40 4.03 2.92
CA GLY A 161 25.62 5.24 3.16
C GLY A 161 24.38 5.33 2.25
N LYS A 162 23.73 6.50 2.23
CA LYS A 162 22.61 6.79 1.33
C LYS A 162 23.12 6.96 -0.11
N GLY A 163 22.33 6.55 -1.08
CA GLY A 163 22.64 6.74 -2.52
C GLY A 163 22.34 5.50 -3.37
N LYS A 164 21.94 4.39 -2.75
CA LYS A 164 21.56 3.15 -3.45
C LYS A 164 20.14 3.30 -4.02
N LEU A 165 19.94 2.94 -5.30
CA LEU A 165 18.60 2.84 -5.86
C LEU A 165 17.76 1.86 -5.01
N PRO A 166 16.56 2.24 -4.56
CA PRO A 166 15.62 1.31 -3.92
C PRO A 166 15.35 0.09 -4.79
N GLU A 167 14.84 -0.97 -4.18
CA GLU A 167 14.51 -2.17 -4.96
C GLU A 167 13.33 -1.88 -5.90
N PRO A 168 13.28 -2.50 -7.09
CA PRO A 168 12.25 -2.24 -8.10
C PRO A 168 10.82 -2.40 -7.55
N GLU A 169 10.62 -3.33 -6.63
CA GLU A 169 9.34 -3.59 -5.96
C GLU A 169 8.90 -2.40 -5.10
N GLU A 170 9.84 -1.72 -4.45
CA GLU A 170 9.57 -0.52 -3.66
C GLU A 170 9.19 0.66 -4.57
N ILE A 171 9.94 0.89 -5.65
CA ILE A 171 9.62 1.92 -6.65
C ILE A 171 8.24 1.66 -7.27
N LEU A 172 7.90 0.40 -7.53
CA LEU A 172 6.59 0.02 -8.04
C LEU A 172 5.45 0.45 -7.08
N GLN A 173 5.64 0.41 -5.75
CA GLN A 173 4.60 0.85 -4.82
C GLN A 173 4.30 2.36 -4.95
N TYR A 174 5.30 3.19 -5.20
CA TYR A 174 5.09 4.62 -5.49
C TYR A 174 4.28 4.83 -6.77
N ILE A 175 4.57 4.07 -7.82
CA ILE A 175 3.84 4.13 -9.10
C ILE A 175 2.39 3.66 -8.91
N LEU A 176 2.17 2.55 -8.20
CA LEU A 176 0.84 2.02 -7.92
C LEU A 176 0.01 3.02 -7.10
N ARG A 177 0.62 3.67 -6.11
CA ARG A 177 -0.05 4.70 -5.30
C ARG A 177 -0.55 5.87 -6.16
N GLN A 178 0.16 6.24 -7.22
CA GLN A 178 -0.21 7.33 -8.10
C GLN A 178 -1.24 6.95 -9.17
N LEU A 179 -1.23 5.70 -9.66
CA LEU A 179 -1.95 5.33 -10.87
C LEU A 179 -3.02 4.24 -10.71
N ALA A 180 -2.91 3.38 -9.68
CA ALA A 180 -3.69 2.14 -9.64
C ALA A 180 -5.20 2.38 -9.55
N PHE A 181 -5.62 3.44 -8.86
CA PHE A 181 -7.02 3.77 -8.62
C PHE A 181 -7.26 5.28 -8.69
N PRO A 182 -8.51 5.73 -8.94
CA PRO A 182 -8.91 7.10 -8.66
C PRO A 182 -8.69 7.43 -7.19
N HIS A 183 -8.24 8.64 -6.90
CA HIS A 183 -8.00 9.09 -5.52
C HIS A 183 -9.30 9.60 -4.88
N ASP A 184 -10.35 8.79 -4.88
CA ASP A 184 -11.67 9.12 -4.36
C ASP A 184 -11.76 9.13 -2.82
N LEU A 185 -10.71 8.65 -2.15
CA LEU A 185 -10.52 8.78 -0.71
C LEU A 185 -9.48 9.85 -0.34
N ALA A 186 -9.07 10.72 -1.29
CA ALA A 186 -8.13 11.79 -1.01
C ALA A 186 -8.64 12.71 0.10
N GLY A 187 -7.78 13.01 1.08
CA GLY A 187 -8.12 13.83 2.25
C GLY A 187 -8.95 13.12 3.31
N LYS A 188 -9.32 11.85 3.11
CA LYS A 188 -10.03 11.04 4.10
C LYS A 188 -9.07 10.28 5.00
N LYS A 189 -9.40 10.18 6.28
CA LYS A 189 -8.67 9.41 7.28
C LYS A 189 -9.38 8.08 7.52
N VAL A 190 -8.65 7.00 7.31
CA VAL A 190 -9.16 5.63 7.41
C VAL A 190 -8.46 4.89 8.53
N LEU A 191 -9.22 4.43 9.53
CA LEU A 191 -8.74 3.57 10.61
C LEU A 191 -9.10 2.12 10.30
N VAL A 192 -8.11 1.26 10.27
CA VAL A 192 -8.29 -0.19 10.07
C VAL A 192 -7.72 -0.95 11.24
N THR A 193 -8.46 -1.93 11.77
CA THR A 193 -7.88 -2.90 12.71
C THR A 193 -7.63 -4.22 12.01
N ALA A 194 -6.51 -4.89 12.30
CA ALA A 194 -6.14 -6.15 11.66
C ALA A 194 -5.42 -7.11 12.61
N GLY A 195 -5.31 -8.36 12.21
CA GLY A 195 -4.63 -9.40 12.98
C GLY A 195 -5.46 -9.93 14.15
N PRO A 196 -4.95 -10.97 14.83
CA PRO A 196 -5.50 -11.44 16.09
C PRO A 196 -4.96 -10.62 17.26
N THR A 197 -5.62 -10.65 18.41
CA THR A 197 -5.01 -10.32 19.69
C THR A 197 -4.46 -11.56 20.38
N GLN A 198 -3.50 -11.37 21.26
CA GLN A 198 -2.88 -12.41 22.08
C GLN A 198 -3.08 -12.07 23.55
N GLU A 199 -3.82 -12.93 24.25
CA GLU A 199 -4.17 -12.73 25.64
C GLU A 199 -3.26 -13.60 26.51
N ALA A 200 -2.26 -12.97 27.13
CA ALA A 200 -1.22 -13.69 27.85
C ALA A 200 -1.75 -14.42 29.08
N ILE A 201 -1.40 -15.68 29.22
CA ILE A 201 -1.61 -16.51 30.41
C ILE A 201 -0.42 -16.37 31.34
N ASP A 202 0.78 -16.45 30.78
CA ASP A 202 2.08 -16.30 31.43
C ASP A 202 3.09 -15.77 30.39
N PRO A 203 4.38 -15.56 30.73
CA PRO A 203 5.38 -15.05 29.76
C PRO A 203 5.62 -15.94 28.54
N VAL A 204 5.06 -17.17 28.50
CA VAL A 204 5.34 -18.16 27.45
C VAL A 204 4.08 -18.50 26.64
N ARG A 205 2.90 -18.42 27.23
CA ARG A 205 1.64 -18.91 26.63
C ARG A 205 0.59 -17.82 26.58
N TYR A 206 -0.21 -17.85 25.53
CA TYR A 206 -1.32 -16.93 25.31
C TYR A 206 -2.49 -17.64 24.61
N LEU A 207 -3.68 -17.06 24.75
CA LEU A 207 -4.86 -17.39 23.94
C LEU A 207 -4.92 -16.45 22.75
N THR A 208 -5.29 -16.96 21.59
CA THR A 208 -5.39 -16.17 20.36
C THR A 208 -6.39 -16.76 19.38
N ASN A 209 -6.78 -15.98 18.39
CA ASN A 209 -7.62 -16.39 17.26
C ASN A 209 -6.77 -16.82 16.05
N HIS A 210 -7.33 -17.64 15.16
CA HIS A 210 -6.64 -18.12 13.93
C HIS A 210 -6.49 -17.04 12.84
N SER A 211 -6.79 -15.77 13.11
CA SER A 211 -6.70 -14.70 12.12
C SER A 211 -5.25 -14.47 11.67
N THR A 212 -5.06 -14.29 10.37
CA THR A 212 -3.79 -13.91 9.77
C THR A 212 -3.65 -12.41 9.52
N GLY A 213 -4.73 -11.63 9.67
CA GLY A 213 -4.73 -10.20 9.37
C GLY A 213 -4.91 -9.82 7.90
N LYS A 214 -4.83 -10.77 6.95
CA LYS A 214 -4.83 -10.51 5.51
C LYS A 214 -5.95 -9.59 5.03
N MET A 215 -7.18 -9.71 5.57
CA MET A 215 -8.31 -8.89 5.12
C MET A 215 -8.16 -7.42 5.54
N GLY A 216 -7.81 -7.16 6.80
CA GLY A 216 -7.55 -5.80 7.28
C GLY A 216 -6.37 -5.15 6.55
N TYR A 217 -5.30 -5.90 6.28
CA TYR A 217 -4.17 -5.43 5.49
C TYR A 217 -4.57 -5.10 4.05
N ALA A 218 -5.45 -5.90 3.43
CA ALA A 218 -5.98 -5.60 2.10
C ALA A 218 -6.82 -4.32 2.09
N ILE A 219 -7.68 -4.10 3.10
CA ILE A 219 -8.45 -2.85 3.23
C ILE A 219 -7.52 -1.65 3.40
N ALA A 220 -6.53 -1.74 4.29
CA ALA A 220 -5.57 -0.67 4.51
C ALA A 220 -4.79 -0.34 3.23
N ARG A 221 -4.33 -1.37 2.49
CA ARG A 221 -3.65 -1.21 1.21
C ARG A 221 -4.52 -0.54 0.16
N MET A 222 -5.76 -1.02 -0.03
CA MET A 222 -6.66 -0.46 -1.04
C MET A 222 -7.08 0.97 -0.70
N ALA A 223 -7.34 1.28 0.57
CA ALA A 223 -7.64 2.64 1.01
C ALA A 223 -6.47 3.60 0.73
N MET A 224 -5.23 3.17 1.02
CA MET A 224 -4.01 3.92 0.72
C MET A 224 -3.83 4.15 -0.78
N LEU A 225 -4.04 3.13 -1.62
CA LEU A 225 -3.96 3.26 -3.08
C LEU A 225 -5.06 4.16 -3.67
N ARG A 226 -6.16 4.37 -2.95
CA ARG A 226 -7.25 5.31 -3.27
C ARG A 226 -7.04 6.69 -2.65
N GLY A 227 -5.86 6.97 -2.12
CA GLY A 227 -5.44 8.30 -1.64
C GLY A 227 -5.78 8.62 -0.19
N ALA A 228 -6.26 7.66 0.60
CA ALA A 228 -6.56 7.89 2.02
C ALA A 228 -5.29 8.02 2.88
N ASP A 229 -5.40 8.78 3.97
CA ASP A 229 -4.47 8.73 5.11
C ASP A 229 -4.89 7.57 6.02
N VAL A 230 -4.08 6.50 6.04
CA VAL A 230 -4.46 5.24 6.67
C VAL A 230 -3.69 4.98 7.96
N THR A 231 -4.43 4.74 9.05
CA THR A 231 -3.89 4.21 10.30
C THR A 231 -4.30 2.74 10.45
N LEU A 232 -3.33 1.85 10.53
CA LEU A 232 -3.51 0.40 10.71
C LEU A 232 -3.13 0.00 12.14
N VAL A 233 -4.12 -0.29 12.98
CA VAL A 233 -3.91 -0.89 14.31
C VAL A 233 -3.82 -2.40 14.13
N SER A 234 -2.63 -2.95 14.32
CA SER A 234 -2.36 -4.35 14.02
C SER A 234 -1.93 -5.15 15.23
N GLY A 235 -2.68 -6.22 15.51
CA GLY A 235 -2.21 -7.31 16.34
C GLY A 235 -1.06 -8.08 15.67
N PRO A 236 -0.42 -9.04 16.36
CA PRO A 236 0.74 -9.78 15.84
C PRO A 236 0.40 -10.54 14.56
N THR A 237 1.14 -10.28 13.49
CA THR A 237 1.05 -11.00 12.21
C THR A 237 2.43 -11.20 11.60
N THR A 238 2.53 -12.11 10.61
CA THR A 238 3.74 -12.33 9.81
C THR A 238 3.73 -11.55 8.50
N ILE A 239 2.67 -10.77 8.23
CA ILE A 239 2.51 -10.01 7.00
C ILE A 239 3.21 -8.66 7.15
N ALA A 240 4.04 -8.30 6.18
CA ALA A 240 4.62 -6.96 6.13
C ALA A 240 3.50 -5.92 5.92
N PRO A 241 3.51 -4.81 6.67
CA PRO A 241 2.51 -3.77 6.49
C PRO A 241 2.63 -3.12 5.12
N PRO A 242 1.50 -2.65 4.55
CA PRO A 242 1.54 -1.89 3.31
C PRO A 242 2.42 -0.63 3.49
N PRO A 243 3.21 -0.25 2.48
CA PRO A 243 3.95 1.01 2.53
C PRO A 243 2.97 2.19 2.60
N PHE A 244 3.45 3.34 3.08
CA PHE A 244 2.68 4.60 3.20
C PHE A 244 1.47 4.52 4.15
N VAL A 245 1.44 3.54 5.04
CA VAL A 245 0.41 3.38 6.08
C VAL A 245 1.05 3.59 7.44
N THR A 246 0.38 4.36 8.30
CA THR A 246 0.82 4.50 9.70
C THR A 246 0.40 3.25 10.48
N VAL A 247 1.38 2.51 10.98
CA VAL A 247 1.13 1.27 11.74
C VAL A 247 1.22 1.54 13.24
N VAL A 248 0.18 1.12 13.97
CA VAL A 248 0.14 1.11 15.42
C VAL A 248 0.14 -0.35 15.88
N PRO A 249 1.28 -0.91 16.30
CA PRO A 249 1.36 -2.28 16.77
C PRO A 249 0.71 -2.43 18.16
N VAL A 250 -0.06 -3.49 18.33
CA VAL A 250 -0.71 -3.85 19.59
C VAL A 250 -0.58 -5.35 19.82
N VAL A 251 -0.78 -5.80 21.06
CA VAL A 251 -0.69 -7.23 21.40
C VAL A 251 -2.02 -7.75 21.93
N SER A 252 -2.56 -7.14 22.97
CA SER A 252 -3.80 -7.58 23.65
C SER A 252 -5.05 -6.88 23.12
N ALA A 253 -6.21 -7.39 23.52
CA ALA A 253 -7.51 -6.75 23.27
C ALA A 253 -7.59 -5.37 23.92
N GLN A 254 -6.96 -5.20 25.08
CA GLN A 254 -6.90 -3.91 25.79
C GLN A 254 -6.06 -2.89 24.99
N ASP A 255 -4.85 -3.27 24.51
CA ASP A 255 -4.02 -2.39 23.70
C ASP A 255 -4.76 -1.97 22.44
N MET A 256 -5.45 -2.92 21.79
CA MET A 256 -6.23 -2.62 20.57
C MET A 256 -7.39 -1.68 20.87
N PHE A 257 -8.08 -1.85 21.98
CA PHE A 257 -9.15 -0.94 22.41
C PHE A 257 -8.60 0.49 22.61
N GLU A 258 -7.52 0.64 23.34
CA GLU A 258 -6.90 1.95 23.63
C GLU A 258 -6.41 2.63 22.35
N ALA A 259 -5.75 1.89 21.46
CA ALA A 259 -5.28 2.41 20.17
C ALA A 259 -6.45 2.84 19.26
N VAL A 260 -7.54 2.07 19.24
CA VAL A 260 -8.74 2.43 18.48
C VAL A 260 -9.42 3.65 19.08
N ALA A 261 -9.60 3.70 20.40
CA ALA A 261 -10.23 4.83 21.08
C ALA A 261 -9.48 6.15 20.86
N ALA A 262 -8.15 6.11 20.82
CA ALA A 262 -7.31 7.28 20.57
C ALA A 262 -7.38 7.80 19.10
N ASN A 263 -7.63 6.92 18.13
CA ASN A 263 -7.60 7.26 16.70
C ASN A 263 -9.01 7.42 16.09
N ALA A 264 -10.03 6.75 16.62
CA ALA A 264 -11.39 6.79 16.08
C ALA A 264 -11.95 8.23 15.94
N PRO A 265 -11.80 9.14 16.91
CA PRO A 265 -12.37 10.50 16.78
C PRO A 265 -11.81 11.33 15.62
N LYS A 266 -10.67 10.93 15.06
CA LYS A 266 -9.97 11.63 13.97
C LYS A 266 -10.24 10.99 12.60
N SER A 267 -10.99 9.87 12.55
CA SER A 267 -11.15 9.04 11.35
C SER A 267 -12.50 9.27 10.71
N ASP A 268 -12.54 9.36 9.38
CA ASP A 268 -13.79 9.43 8.60
C ASP A 268 -14.40 8.05 8.40
N PHE A 269 -13.54 7.04 8.20
CA PHE A 269 -13.94 5.64 8.00
C PHE A 269 -13.22 4.74 9.00
N ILE A 270 -13.96 3.80 9.59
CA ILE A 270 -13.41 2.84 10.55
C ILE A 270 -13.79 1.41 10.12
N PHE A 271 -12.79 0.58 9.86
CA PHE A 271 -12.96 -0.84 9.50
C PHE A 271 -12.41 -1.73 10.62
N LYS A 272 -13.32 -2.29 11.44
CA LYS A 272 -12.95 -3.22 12.52
C LYS A 272 -12.86 -4.64 12.01
N ALA A 273 -11.70 -4.98 11.37
CA ALA A 273 -11.45 -6.29 10.76
C ALA A 273 -10.59 -7.23 11.61
N ALA A 274 -10.03 -6.75 12.71
CA ALA A 274 -9.25 -7.56 13.64
C ALA A 274 -10.09 -8.65 14.31
N ALA A 275 -9.50 -9.80 14.58
CA ALA A 275 -10.06 -10.88 15.38
C ALA A 275 -9.65 -10.69 16.85
N VAL A 276 -10.34 -9.78 17.53
CA VAL A 276 -10.13 -9.49 18.95
C VAL A 276 -10.73 -10.61 19.79
N ALA A 277 -10.00 -11.07 20.80
CA ALA A 277 -10.51 -12.06 21.74
C ALA A 277 -11.62 -11.46 22.61
N ASP A 278 -12.76 -12.16 22.73
CA ASP A 278 -13.88 -11.75 23.61
C ASP A 278 -13.60 -11.99 25.08
N TYR A 279 -12.58 -12.80 25.38
CA TYR A 279 -12.16 -13.17 26.73
C TYR A 279 -10.63 -13.11 26.85
N THR A 280 -10.16 -12.69 28.02
CA THR A 280 -8.74 -12.70 28.43
C THR A 280 -8.59 -13.43 29.76
N PRO A 281 -7.43 -14.04 30.08
CA PRO A 281 -7.20 -14.62 31.40
C PRO A 281 -7.51 -13.61 32.51
N ALA A 282 -8.25 -14.04 33.52
CA ALA A 282 -8.63 -13.17 34.65
C ALA A 282 -7.39 -12.75 35.44
N ASN A 283 -6.41 -13.65 35.56
CA ASN A 283 -5.15 -13.46 36.26
C ASN A 283 -3.98 -13.79 35.32
N TYR A 284 -3.05 -12.88 35.18
CA TYR A 284 -1.76 -13.11 34.55
C TYR A 284 -0.78 -13.68 35.58
N SER A 285 0.06 -14.63 35.19
CA SER A 285 1.14 -15.16 36.02
C SER A 285 2.48 -14.63 35.54
N ASP A 286 3.23 -13.94 36.41
CA ASP A 286 4.57 -13.42 36.10
C ASP A 286 5.60 -14.53 35.83
N ASN A 287 5.30 -15.75 36.29
CA ASN A 287 6.14 -16.93 36.07
C ASN A 287 5.41 -17.97 35.23
N LYS A 288 6.18 -18.70 34.42
CA LYS A 288 5.64 -19.84 33.67
C LYS A 288 4.92 -20.81 34.62
N VAL A 289 3.62 -20.98 34.42
CA VAL A 289 2.81 -21.91 35.18
C VAL A 289 3.34 -23.35 34.98
N LYS A 290 3.84 -23.98 36.05
CA LYS A 290 4.37 -25.35 36.00
C LYS A 290 3.23 -26.37 35.88
N LYS A 291 3.53 -27.52 35.27
CA LYS A 291 2.59 -28.66 35.28
C LYS A 291 2.35 -29.10 36.71
N SER A 292 1.07 -29.29 37.05
CA SER A 292 0.62 -29.98 38.27
C SER A 292 0.04 -31.35 37.90
N GLU A 293 -0.15 -32.20 38.89
CA GLU A 293 -0.93 -33.41 38.70
C GLU A 293 -2.41 -33.04 38.52
N GLY A 294 -3.00 -33.40 37.36
CA GLY A 294 -4.38 -33.13 37.02
C GLY A 294 -4.59 -32.06 35.94
N ASP A 295 -5.85 -31.79 35.62
CA ASP A 295 -6.24 -30.82 34.59
C ASP A 295 -6.06 -29.38 35.08
N MET A 296 -5.70 -28.50 34.14
CA MET A 296 -5.57 -27.06 34.43
C MET A 296 -6.80 -26.30 33.89
N SER A 297 -7.45 -25.51 34.76
CA SER A 297 -8.47 -24.56 34.35
C SER A 297 -7.95 -23.14 34.40
N ILE A 298 -8.30 -22.35 33.40
CA ILE A 298 -7.90 -20.93 33.31
C ILE A 298 -9.19 -20.11 33.43
N PRO A 299 -9.39 -19.35 34.53
CA PRO A 299 -10.51 -18.44 34.62
C PRO A 299 -10.34 -17.28 33.62
N LEU A 300 -11.43 -17.00 32.90
CA LEU A 300 -11.46 -15.95 31.89
C LEU A 300 -12.40 -14.82 32.32
N LYS A 301 -12.06 -13.59 31.97
CA LYS A 301 -12.92 -12.40 32.07
C LYS A 301 -13.18 -11.81 30.69
N ARG A 302 -14.30 -11.12 30.52
CA ARG A 302 -14.66 -10.47 29.26
C ARG A 302 -13.72 -9.30 28.96
N THR A 303 -13.38 -9.14 27.68
CA THR A 303 -12.70 -7.97 27.13
C THR A 303 -13.71 -6.86 26.79
N GLN A 304 -13.20 -5.69 26.43
CA GLN A 304 -14.04 -4.58 26.00
C GLN A 304 -14.51 -4.79 24.55
N ASP A 305 -15.79 -4.50 24.31
CA ASP A 305 -16.39 -4.61 22.98
C ASP A 305 -16.10 -3.34 22.16
N ILE A 306 -15.03 -3.39 21.37
CA ILE A 306 -14.56 -2.27 20.56
C ILE A 306 -15.65 -1.78 19.59
N LEU A 307 -16.39 -2.69 18.94
CA LEU A 307 -17.40 -2.29 17.97
C LEU A 307 -18.59 -1.58 18.62
N LYS A 308 -18.99 -2.03 19.80
CA LYS A 308 -20.02 -1.37 20.63
C LYS A 308 -19.55 0.02 21.05
N TYR A 309 -18.32 0.12 21.55
CA TYR A 309 -17.71 1.40 21.93
C TYR A 309 -17.72 2.40 20.78
N LEU A 310 -17.32 1.98 19.58
CA LEU A 310 -17.29 2.83 18.38
C LEU A 310 -18.69 3.35 18.02
N GLY A 311 -19.71 2.49 18.07
CA GLY A 311 -21.08 2.89 17.77
C GLY A 311 -21.69 3.84 18.80
N GLU A 312 -21.31 3.71 20.09
CA GLU A 312 -21.77 4.58 21.17
C GLU A 312 -21.05 5.94 21.20
N ASN A 313 -19.79 6.00 20.70
CA ASN A 313 -18.94 7.19 20.73
C ASN A 313 -18.63 7.74 19.34
N ARG A 314 -19.49 7.47 18.36
CA ARG A 314 -19.27 7.91 16.98
C ARG A 314 -19.34 9.43 16.83
N VAL A 315 -18.48 9.95 15.96
CA VAL A 315 -18.52 11.36 15.54
C VAL A 315 -19.46 11.49 14.32
N PRO A 316 -20.23 12.60 14.20
CA PRO A 316 -21.07 12.82 13.03
C PRO A 316 -20.28 12.73 11.71
N GLY A 317 -20.85 12.05 10.71
CA GLY A 317 -20.22 11.83 9.41
C GLY A 317 -19.26 10.65 9.32
N GLN A 318 -18.98 9.95 10.43
CA GLN A 318 -18.18 8.72 10.38
C GLN A 318 -18.96 7.55 9.79
N VAL A 319 -18.28 6.73 9.02
CA VAL A 319 -18.77 5.42 8.55
C VAL A 319 -18.02 4.31 9.29
N ILE A 320 -18.77 3.47 10.01
CA ILE A 320 -18.22 2.38 10.83
C ILE A 320 -18.62 1.04 10.23
N CYS A 321 -17.63 0.23 9.88
CA CYS A 321 -17.76 -1.13 9.36
C CYS A 321 -17.22 -2.15 10.36
N GLY A 322 -18.08 -3.09 10.79
CA GLY A 322 -17.67 -4.26 11.55
C GLY A 322 -17.53 -5.50 10.66
N PHE A 323 -16.85 -6.51 11.21
CA PHE A 323 -16.79 -7.84 10.60
C PHE A 323 -17.51 -8.85 11.49
N SER A 324 -18.19 -9.82 10.87
CA SER A 324 -18.77 -10.96 11.53
C SER A 324 -18.35 -12.25 10.86
N MET A 325 -18.25 -13.30 11.67
CA MET A 325 -17.99 -14.66 11.23
C MET A 325 -19.10 -15.52 11.82
N GLU A 326 -19.98 -15.99 10.95
CA GLU A 326 -21.14 -16.73 11.36
C GLU A 326 -21.17 -18.09 10.65
N THR A 327 -21.57 -19.11 11.37
CA THR A 327 -21.72 -20.46 10.82
C THR A 327 -23.17 -20.84 10.54
N GLN A 328 -24.14 -20.09 11.11
CA GLN A 328 -25.58 -20.27 10.95
C GLN A 328 -26.28 -18.92 10.94
N ASN A 329 -27.39 -18.80 10.19
CA ASN A 329 -28.20 -17.57 10.05
C ASN A 329 -27.39 -16.28 9.89
N MET A 330 -26.38 -16.32 9.03
CA MET A 330 -25.36 -15.26 8.86
C MET A 330 -25.98 -13.88 8.66
N VAL A 331 -26.98 -13.76 7.78
CA VAL A 331 -27.61 -12.48 7.46
C VAL A 331 -28.43 -11.95 8.65
N GLY A 332 -29.22 -12.81 9.30
CA GLY A 332 -30.03 -12.42 10.46
C GLY A 332 -29.14 -11.91 11.63
N ASN A 333 -28.18 -12.72 12.03
CA ASN A 333 -27.26 -12.37 13.13
C ASN A 333 -26.45 -11.10 12.83
N SER A 334 -26.02 -10.92 11.58
CA SER A 334 -25.25 -9.73 11.17
C SER A 334 -26.12 -8.47 11.15
N ARG A 335 -27.39 -8.56 10.76
CA ARG A 335 -28.35 -7.43 10.86
C ARG A 335 -28.63 -7.04 12.30
N GLU A 336 -28.86 -8.00 13.18
CA GLU A 336 -29.01 -7.72 14.61
C GLU A 336 -27.76 -7.05 15.19
N LYS A 337 -26.58 -7.54 14.81
CA LYS A 337 -25.31 -6.96 15.23
C LYS A 337 -25.14 -5.52 14.73
N LEU A 338 -25.51 -5.23 13.48
CA LEU A 338 -25.48 -3.89 12.90
C LEU A 338 -26.31 -2.89 13.71
N VAL A 339 -27.55 -3.26 14.03
CA VAL A 339 -28.47 -2.42 14.83
C VAL A 339 -27.99 -2.29 16.28
N LYS A 340 -27.69 -3.42 16.94
CA LYS A 340 -27.27 -3.47 18.34
C LYS A 340 -25.98 -2.71 18.61
N LYS A 341 -25.05 -2.70 17.64
CA LYS A 341 -23.76 -1.99 17.76
C LYS A 341 -23.80 -0.58 17.19
N ASN A 342 -24.93 -0.14 16.62
CA ASN A 342 -25.11 1.18 16.01
C ASN A 342 -24.03 1.52 14.99
N VAL A 343 -23.74 0.58 14.07
CA VAL A 343 -22.78 0.73 12.99
C VAL A 343 -23.49 0.81 11.63
N ASP A 344 -22.77 1.22 10.59
CA ASP A 344 -23.37 1.50 9.27
C ASP A 344 -23.31 0.28 8.36
N MET A 345 -22.32 -0.60 8.58
CA MET A 345 -22.07 -1.75 7.71
C MET A 345 -21.48 -2.92 8.51
N ILE A 346 -21.88 -4.13 8.15
CA ILE A 346 -21.23 -5.38 8.59
C ILE A 346 -20.80 -6.18 7.37
N CYS A 347 -19.55 -6.59 7.34
CA CYS A 347 -19.01 -7.55 6.39
C CYS A 347 -19.03 -8.94 7.00
N ALA A 348 -19.90 -9.81 6.49
CA ALA A 348 -20.05 -11.17 6.98
C ALA A 348 -19.26 -12.16 6.13
N ASN A 349 -18.44 -12.97 6.77
CA ASN A 349 -17.67 -14.06 6.15
C ASN A 349 -18.38 -15.40 6.34
N ASN A 350 -18.52 -16.16 5.26
CA ASN A 350 -19.01 -17.52 5.30
C ASN A 350 -17.85 -18.52 5.42
N LEU A 351 -17.61 -19.06 6.61
CA LEU A 351 -16.53 -20.02 6.87
C LEU A 351 -16.73 -21.40 6.23
N LYS A 352 -17.96 -21.74 5.82
CA LYS A 352 -18.28 -23.05 5.23
C LYS A 352 -17.96 -23.14 3.75
N GLN A 353 -17.64 -22.01 3.09
CA GLN A 353 -17.36 -21.99 1.67
C GLN A 353 -15.88 -22.22 1.40
N SER A 354 -15.58 -23.21 0.55
CA SER A 354 -14.21 -23.48 0.11
C SER A 354 -13.61 -22.25 -0.57
N GLY A 355 -12.36 -21.91 -0.22
CA GLY A 355 -11.67 -20.72 -0.72
C GLY A 355 -11.98 -19.43 0.07
N ALA A 356 -12.85 -19.46 1.09
CA ALA A 356 -13.08 -18.37 2.03
C ALA A 356 -12.45 -18.71 3.39
N GLY A 357 -11.82 -17.75 4.04
CA GLY A 357 -11.26 -17.97 5.38
C GLY A 357 -10.01 -17.15 5.69
N PHE A 358 -9.38 -17.44 6.83
CA PHE A 358 -8.27 -16.63 7.36
C PHE A 358 -6.97 -16.77 6.56
N GLY A 359 -6.57 -18.00 6.21
CA GLY A 359 -5.24 -18.31 5.65
C GLY A 359 -5.11 -18.10 4.14
N VAL A 360 -6.21 -18.06 3.39
CA VAL A 360 -6.24 -17.97 1.92
C VAL A 360 -6.22 -16.51 1.44
N ASP A 361 -5.87 -16.30 0.17
CA ASP A 361 -5.80 -14.95 -0.44
C ASP A 361 -7.12 -14.51 -1.09
N THR A 362 -8.11 -15.41 -1.11
CA THR A 362 -9.46 -15.17 -1.58
C THR A 362 -10.46 -15.03 -0.43
N ASN A 363 -11.63 -14.47 -0.70
CA ASN A 363 -12.73 -14.40 0.25
C ASN A 363 -14.09 -14.37 -0.47
N VAL A 364 -15.14 -14.76 0.28
CA VAL A 364 -16.54 -14.59 -0.05
C VAL A 364 -17.17 -13.76 1.07
N ILE A 365 -17.61 -12.56 0.75
CA ILE A 365 -18.11 -11.59 1.73
C ILE A 365 -19.53 -11.19 1.34
N THR A 366 -20.41 -11.15 2.33
CA THR A 366 -21.70 -10.49 2.22
C THR A 366 -21.62 -9.14 2.93
N ILE A 367 -21.81 -8.05 2.21
CA ILE A 367 -21.89 -6.69 2.74
C ILE A 367 -23.33 -6.42 3.16
N ILE A 368 -23.54 -6.06 4.40
CA ILE A 368 -24.87 -5.81 4.97
C ILE A 368 -24.88 -4.38 5.52
N THR A 369 -25.77 -3.57 4.97
CA THR A 369 -26.10 -2.23 5.45
C THR A 369 -27.53 -2.20 6.02
N ARG A 370 -28.00 -1.05 6.47
CA ARG A 370 -29.39 -0.91 6.93
C ARG A 370 -30.39 -1.16 5.79
N ASN A 371 -30.04 -0.79 4.57
CA ASN A 371 -30.96 -0.74 3.42
C ASN A 371 -30.69 -1.84 2.39
N GLU A 372 -29.47 -2.42 2.36
CA GLU A 372 -29.05 -3.30 1.28
C GLU A 372 -28.23 -4.48 1.79
N ILE A 373 -28.32 -5.60 1.07
CA ILE A 373 -27.45 -6.77 1.22
C ILE A 373 -26.82 -7.03 -0.13
N THR A 374 -25.51 -7.06 -0.18
CA THR A 374 -24.72 -7.34 -1.38
C THR A 374 -23.85 -8.55 -1.16
N GLU A 375 -24.09 -9.62 -1.88
CA GLU A 375 -23.25 -10.83 -1.87
C GLU A 375 -22.12 -10.69 -2.90
N LEU A 376 -20.89 -10.76 -2.47
CA LEU A 376 -19.73 -10.75 -3.34
C LEU A 376 -19.36 -12.18 -3.72
N PRO A 377 -19.03 -12.44 -5.00
CA PRO A 377 -18.51 -13.75 -5.41
C PRO A 377 -17.14 -14.04 -4.78
N LEU A 378 -16.69 -15.30 -4.91
CA LEU A 378 -15.31 -15.65 -4.57
C LEU A 378 -14.34 -14.79 -5.39
N GLN A 379 -13.53 -14.00 -4.70
CA GLN A 379 -12.59 -13.06 -5.31
C GLN A 379 -11.38 -12.83 -4.41
N SER A 380 -10.34 -12.15 -4.91
CA SER A 380 -9.18 -11.80 -4.09
C SER A 380 -9.58 -10.87 -2.93
N LYS A 381 -8.82 -10.92 -1.83
CA LYS A 381 -9.05 -10.02 -0.69
C LYS A 381 -8.90 -8.55 -1.08
N GLU A 382 -8.05 -8.23 -2.05
CA GLU A 382 -7.92 -6.85 -2.58
C GLU A 382 -9.17 -6.41 -3.33
N SER A 383 -9.75 -7.28 -4.18
CA SER A 383 -11.01 -6.99 -4.87
C SER A 383 -12.16 -6.83 -3.87
N ALA A 384 -12.24 -7.72 -2.88
CA ALA A 384 -13.22 -7.63 -1.81
C ALA A 384 -13.06 -6.33 -0.98
N ALA A 385 -11.82 -5.94 -0.68
CA ALA A 385 -11.52 -4.68 0.01
C ALA A 385 -12.00 -3.46 -0.79
N ASN A 386 -11.78 -3.42 -2.09
CA ASN A 386 -12.31 -2.36 -2.95
C ASN A 386 -13.84 -2.29 -2.92
N ALA A 387 -14.53 -3.44 -3.04
CA ALA A 387 -15.99 -3.47 -2.96
C ALA A 387 -16.52 -2.99 -1.59
N ILE A 388 -15.80 -3.29 -0.50
CA ILE A 388 -16.12 -2.81 0.85
C ILE A 388 -15.93 -1.29 0.93
N LEU A 389 -14.84 -0.75 0.39
CA LEU A 389 -14.60 0.70 0.35
C LEU A 389 -15.63 1.42 -0.51
N ASP A 390 -16.03 0.85 -1.66
CA ASP A 390 -17.10 1.38 -2.50
C ASP A 390 -18.45 1.44 -1.77
N ALA A 391 -18.78 0.37 -1.02
CA ALA A 391 -19.97 0.35 -0.20
C ALA A 391 -19.93 1.39 0.92
N ALA A 392 -18.78 1.56 1.57
CA ALA A 392 -18.60 2.56 2.62
C ALA A 392 -18.72 3.99 2.09
N LEU A 393 -18.16 4.29 0.91
CA LEU A 393 -18.29 5.61 0.27
C LEU A 393 -19.74 5.96 -0.05
N ARG A 394 -20.58 4.98 -0.45
CA ARG A 394 -22.03 5.22 -0.68
C ARG A 394 -22.81 5.56 0.59
N LEU A 395 -22.25 5.32 1.77
CA LEU A 395 -22.86 5.62 3.06
C LEU A 395 -22.44 6.99 3.63
N THR A 396 -21.54 7.70 2.95
CA THR A 396 -21.21 9.08 3.31
C THR A 396 -22.40 9.98 3.02
N PRO A 397 -22.71 10.92 3.94
CA PRO A 397 -23.82 11.87 3.78
C PRO A 397 -23.65 12.75 2.55
#